data_7d371ed62f7cb00516f10d5acf5c6f3f
#
_entry.id   7d371ed62f7cb00516f10d5acf5c6f3f
#
_cell.length_a   1.000
_cell.length_b   1.000
_cell.length_c   1.000
_cell.angle_alpha   90.00
_cell.angle_beta   90.00
_cell.angle_gamma   90.00
#
_symmetry.space_group_name_H-M   'P 1'
#
loop_
_entity.id
_entity.type
_entity.pdbx_description
1 polymer ?
#
loop_
_entity_poly.entity_id
_entity_poly.type
_entity_poly.pdbx_seq_one_letter_code
_entity_poly.pdbx_strand_id
1 'polypeptide(L)'
;MGLARRNPEKLKAAGIKERIIGLLKEKEEDALFSRELATIKKDVPLEFSLSDCAFKSFDSIKIEALFRELGFMSLLARINPGKDRPVAKNETMTMEFSEDSLGKSSTFYWAEHEGKIYIVSGIGEISEMIASNSLNAKTRRAYDAKKIMRLAKNTLPFEDDLQIMYWLLNPGRSNPKLSDVLAMLFPQESIVMPQSLKFLPQTYEILSEELRQKSLIWVYKNIEMPLIPVLSRLEQTGIACDAKILGKASVEIREKIRETEKVIYKYAGENFNINSTRDLSRVLFEKLSISTKGIRKTDGGKTSTKFSELIKMQKNHPIIQKIIEYRELAKIISTYIDALPKTIGPDGRIHTTFHQTGTVTGRLSSAEPNLQNIPAKSEFGDVIRRAFYAKPPRVFMAFDYSQMQLRIAAHLSQDKKLLEFFKEGKDVHRAVAAEVFGVRELEVTPEMRRRAKTINFGILYGMGAQALAENLEVSREEAAIFLEDYFLKFADLAGYFDELKRKAAMSGYVETIFGRRRYLPEINSMLVTVKREAERMALNTPIQGSEADIMKIAMAQVSDKIVGDKALNGKIAMVLQIHDELLFEAEKDVLDHAVKTLKPIMENIIENKIALPVDVKCGPNWAELRPCV
;
A
#
# COMPACT_ATOMS: atom_id res chain seq x y z
N MET A 1 -41.62 -22.87 -11.69
CA MET A 1 -42.03 -21.94 -10.58
C MET A 1 -43.45 -22.21 -10.10
N GLY A 2 -44.46 -22.31 -10.94
CA GLY A 2 -45.81 -22.76 -10.52
C GLY A 2 -45.84 -24.11 -9.76
N LEU A 3 -44.80 -24.94 -9.88
CA LEU A 3 -44.60 -26.14 -9.08
C LEU A 3 -44.31 -25.87 -7.60
N ALA A 4 -43.71 -24.70 -7.23
CA ALA A 4 -43.39 -24.38 -5.83
C ALA A 4 -44.65 -24.12 -4.98
N ARG A 5 -45.69 -23.53 -5.59
CA ARG A 5 -47.02 -23.39 -4.96
C ARG A 5 -47.90 -24.66 -5.06
N ARG A 6 -47.84 -25.35 -6.22
CA ARG A 6 -48.74 -26.50 -6.49
C ARG A 6 -48.21 -27.83 -5.94
N ASN A 7 -46.89 -28.02 -5.82
CA ASN A 7 -46.34 -29.30 -5.38
C ASN A 7 -44.94 -29.16 -4.75
N PRO A 8 -44.82 -28.58 -3.54
CA PRO A 8 -43.55 -28.38 -2.86
C PRO A 8 -42.80 -29.68 -2.57
N GLU A 9 -43.50 -30.77 -2.39
CA GLU A 9 -42.90 -32.07 -2.11
C GLU A 9 -42.10 -32.64 -3.30
N LYS A 10 -42.53 -32.36 -4.53
CA LYS A 10 -41.75 -32.73 -5.75
C LYS A 10 -40.44 -31.97 -5.83
N LEU A 11 -40.38 -30.73 -5.32
CA LEU A 11 -39.16 -29.95 -5.31
C LEU A 11 -38.22 -30.41 -4.19
N LYS A 12 -38.76 -30.84 -3.03
CA LYS A 12 -37.97 -31.48 -1.97
C LYS A 12 -37.37 -32.81 -2.48
N ALA A 13 -38.14 -33.61 -3.16
CA ALA A 13 -37.66 -34.86 -3.76
C ALA A 13 -36.58 -34.66 -4.85
N ALA A 14 -36.58 -33.49 -5.50
CA ALA A 14 -35.54 -33.07 -6.45
C ALA A 14 -34.32 -32.43 -5.75
N GLY A 15 -34.19 -32.49 -4.40
CA GLY A 15 -33.04 -32.00 -3.62
C GLY A 15 -33.01 -30.48 -3.39
N ILE A 16 -34.12 -29.78 -3.68
CA ILE A 16 -34.19 -28.34 -3.43
C ILE A 16 -34.49 -28.06 -1.96
N LYS A 17 -33.62 -27.29 -1.30
CA LYS A 17 -33.73 -26.96 0.13
C LYS A 17 -35.03 -26.21 0.43
N GLU A 18 -35.64 -26.52 1.56
CA GLU A 18 -36.93 -25.95 2.00
C GLU A 18 -36.95 -24.42 2.03
N ARG A 19 -35.82 -23.80 2.47
CA ARG A 19 -35.63 -22.34 2.43
C ARG A 19 -35.76 -21.76 1.00
N ILE A 20 -35.26 -22.46 -0.02
CA ILE A 20 -35.35 -22.02 -1.43
C ILE A 20 -36.79 -22.16 -1.92
N ILE A 21 -37.49 -23.22 -1.53
CA ILE A 21 -38.92 -23.43 -1.83
C ILE A 21 -39.76 -22.30 -1.21
N GLY A 22 -39.45 -21.90 0.03
CA GLY A 22 -40.09 -20.76 0.70
C GLY A 22 -39.89 -19.45 -0.09
N LEU A 23 -38.63 -19.12 -0.39
CA LEU A 23 -38.29 -17.93 -1.17
C LEU A 23 -38.95 -17.89 -2.56
N LEU A 24 -39.07 -19.03 -3.22
CA LEU A 24 -39.75 -19.14 -4.55
C LEU A 24 -41.26 -18.93 -4.42
N LYS A 25 -41.87 -19.22 -3.25
CA LYS A 25 -43.28 -18.94 -2.98
C LYS A 25 -43.55 -17.47 -2.68
N GLU A 26 -42.67 -16.85 -1.91
CA GLU A 26 -42.78 -15.45 -1.45
C GLU A 26 -42.43 -14.46 -2.58
N LYS A 27 -41.42 -14.80 -3.40
CA LYS A 27 -40.86 -13.92 -4.43
C LYS A 27 -41.03 -14.48 -5.86
N GLU A 28 -42.21 -14.94 -6.14
CA GLU A 28 -42.51 -15.54 -7.49
C GLU A 28 -42.34 -14.51 -8.61
N GLU A 29 -42.80 -13.28 -8.40
CA GLU A 29 -42.67 -12.18 -9.36
C GLU A 29 -41.21 -11.80 -9.63
N ASP A 30 -40.40 -11.67 -8.59
CA ASP A 30 -38.96 -11.40 -8.72
C ASP A 30 -38.24 -12.50 -9.50
N ALA A 31 -38.65 -13.76 -9.26
CA ALA A 31 -38.03 -14.89 -9.93
C ALA A 31 -38.50 -15.03 -11.40
N LEU A 32 -39.74 -14.64 -11.74
CA LEU A 32 -40.24 -14.56 -13.11
C LEU A 32 -39.55 -13.43 -13.86
N PHE A 33 -39.41 -12.26 -13.24
CA PHE A 33 -38.68 -11.12 -13.79
C PHE A 33 -37.20 -11.46 -14.03
N SER A 34 -36.52 -12.10 -13.07
CA SER A 34 -35.14 -12.56 -13.23
C SER A 34 -35.00 -13.56 -14.39
N ARG A 35 -35.98 -14.44 -14.59
CA ARG A 35 -36.00 -15.36 -15.74
C ARG A 35 -36.18 -14.63 -17.07
N GLU A 36 -37.03 -13.61 -17.11
CA GLU A 36 -37.25 -12.79 -18.31
C GLU A 36 -35.95 -12.05 -18.67
N LEU A 37 -35.29 -11.42 -17.70
CA LEU A 37 -34.01 -10.76 -17.90
C LEU A 37 -32.88 -11.72 -18.33
N ALA A 38 -32.88 -12.94 -17.81
CA ALA A 38 -31.87 -13.95 -18.15
C ALA A 38 -32.18 -14.69 -19.47
N THR A 39 -33.37 -14.51 -20.03
CA THR A 39 -33.77 -15.19 -21.27
C THR A 39 -33.30 -14.41 -22.48
N ILE A 40 -32.42 -15.01 -23.28
CA ILE A 40 -31.94 -14.40 -24.52
C ILE A 40 -33.13 -14.25 -25.48
N LYS A 41 -33.43 -13.00 -25.85
CA LYS A 41 -34.44 -12.68 -26.85
C LYS A 41 -33.87 -13.00 -28.25
N LYS A 42 -34.46 -13.97 -28.96
CA LYS A 42 -33.97 -14.46 -30.26
C LYS A 42 -34.64 -13.77 -31.47
N ASP A 43 -35.66 -13.01 -31.21
CA ASP A 43 -36.52 -12.34 -32.18
C ASP A 43 -36.40 -10.81 -32.12
N VAL A 44 -35.26 -10.31 -31.67
CA VAL A 44 -34.96 -8.88 -31.70
C VAL A 44 -34.87 -8.46 -33.17
N PRO A 45 -35.65 -7.46 -33.64
CA PRO A 45 -35.52 -6.95 -34.98
C PRO A 45 -34.19 -6.23 -35.14
N LEU A 46 -33.21 -6.89 -35.70
CA LEU A 46 -31.90 -6.37 -35.99
C LEU A 46 -31.74 -6.18 -37.49
N GLU A 47 -31.54 -4.94 -37.92
CA GLU A 47 -31.29 -4.60 -39.32
C GLU A 47 -29.81 -4.84 -39.67
N PHE A 48 -29.36 -6.11 -39.68
CA PHE A 48 -28.03 -6.47 -40.16
C PHE A 48 -28.05 -7.85 -40.84
N SER A 49 -27.10 -8.09 -41.73
CA SER A 49 -26.87 -9.37 -42.37
C SER A 49 -25.61 -10.05 -41.79
N LEU A 50 -25.49 -11.38 -41.97
CA LEU A 50 -24.27 -12.10 -41.56
C LEU A 50 -23.01 -11.59 -42.28
N SER A 51 -23.16 -11.00 -43.48
CA SER A 51 -22.07 -10.34 -44.20
C SER A 51 -21.56 -9.09 -43.51
N ASP A 52 -22.42 -8.39 -42.76
CA ASP A 52 -22.03 -7.19 -41.98
C ASP A 52 -21.23 -7.58 -40.75
N CYS A 53 -21.33 -8.81 -40.28
CA CYS A 53 -20.56 -9.37 -39.18
C CYS A 53 -19.20 -9.93 -39.62
N ALA A 54 -18.88 -9.90 -40.92
CA ALA A 54 -17.56 -10.33 -41.38
C ALA A 54 -16.48 -9.37 -40.84
N PHE A 55 -15.56 -9.90 -40.04
CA PHE A 55 -14.44 -9.14 -39.49
C PHE A 55 -13.58 -8.59 -40.64
N LYS A 56 -13.80 -7.33 -40.97
CA LYS A 56 -12.92 -6.54 -41.80
C LYS A 56 -11.92 -5.89 -40.82
N SER A 57 -10.68 -5.79 -41.18
CA SER A 57 -9.64 -5.17 -40.31
C SER A 57 -10.16 -3.93 -39.57
N PHE A 58 -9.89 -3.82 -38.29
CA PHE A 58 -10.32 -2.67 -37.51
C PHE A 58 -9.45 -1.43 -37.82
N ASP A 59 -10.05 -0.25 -37.72
CA ASP A 59 -9.35 1.02 -37.79
C ASP A 59 -8.54 1.19 -36.50
N SER A 60 -7.24 0.90 -36.57
CA SER A 60 -6.34 0.94 -35.43
C SER A 60 -6.28 2.33 -34.78
N ILE A 61 -6.49 3.41 -35.55
CA ILE A 61 -6.45 4.78 -35.05
C ILE A 61 -7.68 5.06 -34.17
N LYS A 62 -8.87 4.67 -34.64
CA LYS A 62 -10.12 4.84 -33.88
C LYS A 62 -10.14 4.00 -32.61
N ILE A 63 -9.63 2.76 -32.67
CA ILE A 63 -9.56 1.89 -31.49
C ILE A 63 -8.50 2.40 -30.51
N GLU A 64 -7.38 2.90 -31.00
CA GLU A 64 -6.37 3.52 -30.14
C GLU A 64 -6.94 4.74 -29.41
N ALA A 65 -7.67 5.61 -30.09
CA ALA A 65 -8.35 6.75 -29.49
C ALA A 65 -9.39 6.31 -28.44
N LEU A 66 -10.25 5.33 -28.77
CA LEU A 66 -11.25 4.79 -27.85
C LEU A 66 -10.61 4.12 -26.62
N PHE A 67 -9.54 3.35 -26.80
CA PHE A 67 -8.86 2.71 -25.67
C PHE A 67 -8.14 3.71 -24.76
N ARG A 68 -7.67 4.82 -25.32
CA ARG A 68 -7.12 5.94 -24.52
C ARG A 68 -8.22 6.63 -23.73
N GLU A 69 -9.35 6.92 -24.35
CA GLU A 69 -10.54 7.51 -23.69
C GLU A 69 -11.04 6.62 -22.55
N LEU A 70 -11.14 5.32 -22.76
CA LEU A 70 -11.60 4.35 -21.77
C LEU A 70 -10.49 3.93 -20.75
N GLY A 71 -9.26 4.41 -20.89
CA GLY A 71 -8.14 4.07 -20.01
C GLY A 71 -7.61 2.63 -20.17
N PHE A 72 -7.88 1.95 -21.27
CA PHE A 72 -7.46 0.57 -21.55
C PHE A 72 -6.02 0.48 -22.09
N MET A 73 -5.07 1.08 -21.36
CA MET A 73 -3.67 1.21 -21.79
C MET A 73 -2.98 -0.14 -22.08
N SER A 74 -3.30 -1.19 -21.31
CA SER A 74 -2.74 -2.53 -21.50
C SER A 74 -3.19 -3.20 -22.80
N LEU A 75 -4.30 -2.77 -23.39
CA LEU A 75 -4.82 -3.30 -24.66
C LEU A 75 -4.16 -2.64 -25.88
N LEU A 76 -3.63 -1.42 -25.72
CA LEU A 76 -2.91 -0.72 -26.82
C LEU A 76 -1.72 -1.52 -27.32
N ALA A 77 -0.95 -2.13 -26.42
CA ALA A 77 0.19 -2.97 -26.76
C ALA A 77 -0.19 -4.25 -27.54
N ARG A 78 -1.44 -4.72 -27.38
CA ARG A 78 -1.97 -5.92 -28.06
C ARG A 78 -2.49 -5.64 -29.46
N ILE A 79 -2.92 -4.42 -29.74
CA ILE A 79 -3.46 -4.03 -31.06
C ILE A 79 -2.34 -3.76 -32.06
N ASN A 80 -1.18 -3.33 -31.61
CA ASN A 80 0.00 -3.06 -32.44
C ASN A 80 1.20 -3.92 -32.01
N PRO A 81 1.12 -5.26 -32.07
CA PRO A 81 2.30 -6.09 -31.83
C PRO A 81 3.26 -5.93 -32.99
N GLY A 82 4.35 -5.19 -32.80
CA GLY A 82 5.47 -5.18 -33.74
C GLY A 82 5.44 -4.13 -34.86
N LYS A 83 4.66 -3.08 -34.77
CA LYS A 83 4.98 -1.86 -35.50
C LYS A 83 6.01 -1.07 -34.67
N ASP A 84 7.27 -1.42 -34.84
CA ASP A 84 8.30 -0.38 -34.83
C ASP A 84 7.81 0.69 -35.80
N ARG A 85 7.21 1.75 -35.27
CA ARG A 85 6.95 2.94 -36.09
C ARG A 85 8.31 3.34 -36.64
N PRO A 86 8.41 3.66 -37.96
CA PRO A 86 9.64 4.21 -38.46
C PRO A 86 9.95 5.40 -37.55
N VAL A 87 11.04 5.30 -36.82
CA VAL A 87 11.63 6.42 -36.13
C VAL A 87 11.84 7.45 -37.22
N ALA A 88 10.96 8.44 -37.28
CA ALA A 88 11.31 9.64 -38.04
C ALA A 88 12.65 10.04 -37.45
N LYS A 89 13.68 9.97 -38.27
CA LYS A 89 14.98 10.58 -37.97
C LYS A 89 14.72 12.09 -37.90
N ASN A 90 14.09 12.52 -36.81
CA ASN A 90 14.18 13.90 -36.42
C ASN A 90 15.55 14.02 -35.77
N GLU A 91 16.41 14.72 -36.44
CA GLU A 91 17.67 15.21 -35.93
C GLU A 91 17.37 15.78 -34.53
N THR A 92 17.90 15.10 -33.52
CA THR A 92 17.99 15.64 -32.18
C THR A 92 18.93 16.82 -32.34
N MET A 93 18.37 18.01 -32.44
CA MET A 93 19.17 19.22 -32.34
C MET A 93 19.78 19.19 -30.95
N THR A 94 21.02 18.71 -30.86
CA THR A 94 21.90 19.00 -29.74
C THR A 94 22.18 20.50 -29.80
N MET A 95 21.30 21.29 -29.22
CA MET A 95 21.62 22.70 -28.98
C MET A 95 22.55 22.74 -27.77
N GLU A 96 23.80 23.09 -28.00
CA GLU A 96 24.63 23.70 -26.97
C GLU A 96 23.98 25.01 -26.62
N PHE A 97 23.45 25.10 -25.40
CA PHE A 97 22.90 26.36 -24.90
C PHE A 97 24.01 27.39 -24.77
N SER A 98 23.94 28.42 -25.56
CA SER A 98 24.55 29.71 -25.19
C SER A 98 23.72 30.29 -24.06
N GLU A 99 24.33 30.86 -23.02
CA GLU A 99 23.67 31.52 -21.90
C GLU A 99 22.64 32.58 -22.36
N ASP A 100 22.74 33.12 -23.56
CA ASP A 100 21.86 34.14 -24.15
C ASP A 100 20.48 33.62 -24.56
N SER A 101 20.30 32.32 -24.86
CA SER A 101 18.98 31.78 -25.22
C SER A 101 18.08 31.48 -24.02
N LEU A 102 18.65 31.28 -22.85
CA LEU A 102 17.94 31.02 -21.59
C LEU A 102 17.37 32.27 -20.91
N GLY A 103 17.76 33.47 -21.34
CA GLY A 103 17.44 34.74 -20.68
C GLY A 103 15.96 35.16 -20.69
N LYS A 104 15.09 34.50 -21.42
CA LYS A 104 13.67 34.87 -21.54
C LYS A 104 12.70 34.10 -20.63
N SER A 105 13.06 32.94 -20.09
CA SER A 105 12.21 32.19 -19.19
C SER A 105 12.76 32.18 -17.77
N SER A 106 11.92 32.52 -16.78
CA SER A 106 12.27 32.40 -15.36
C SER A 106 11.89 31.03 -14.76
N THR A 107 11.15 30.22 -15.51
CA THR A 107 10.64 28.91 -15.07
C THR A 107 11.14 27.82 -16.02
N PHE A 108 11.66 26.74 -15.45
CA PHE A 108 12.10 25.57 -16.17
C PHE A 108 11.50 24.30 -15.58
N TYR A 109 11.33 23.27 -16.44
CA TYR A 109 10.78 21.98 -16.09
C TYR A 109 11.83 20.91 -16.38
N TRP A 110 12.01 19.98 -15.45
CA TRP A 110 12.94 18.86 -15.56
C TRP A 110 12.17 17.55 -15.67
N ALA A 111 12.59 16.68 -16.55
CA ALA A 111 12.08 15.32 -16.67
C ALA A 111 13.20 14.35 -17.03
N GLU A 112 13.05 13.10 -16.63
CA GLU A 112 13.95 12.02 -17.04
C GLU A 112 13.30 11.15 -18.11
N HIS A 113 14.10 10.75 -19.11
CA HIS A 113 13.72 9.76 -20.10
C HIS A 113 14.95 8.95 -20.50
N GLU A 114 14.86 7.60 -20.41
CA GLU A 114 15.95 6.66 -20.76
C GLU A 114 17.30 6.98 -20.10
N GLY A 115 17.29 7.38 -18.83
CA GLY A 115 18.49 7.70 -18.06
C GLY A 115 19.06 9.10 -18.31
N LYS A 116 18.48 9.89 -19.20
CA LYS A 116 18.88 11.25 -19.50
C LYS A 116 17.94 12.26 -18.85
N ILE A 117 18.50 13.40 -18.42
CA ILE A 117 17.72 14.52 -17.89
C ILE A 117 17.49 15.53 -19.01
N TYR A 118 16.25 15.92 -19.20
CA TYR A 118 15.81 16.95 -20.12
C TYR A 118 15.33 18.17 -19.37
N ILE A 119 15.60 19.35 -19.90
CA ILE A 119 15.13 20.63 -19.39
C ILE A 119 14.22 21.24 -20.44
N VAL A 120 13.07 21.71 -19.98
CA VAL A 120 12.06 22.36 -20.83
C VAL A 120 11.84 23.78 -20.34
N SER A 121 11.97 24.78 -21.23
CA SER A 121 11.65 26.17 -20.90
C SER A 121 10.15 26.37 -20.68
N GLY A 122 9.77 27.48 -20.04
CA GLY A 122 8.36 27.84 -19.85
C GLY A 122 7.54 27.99 -21.14
N ILE A 123 8.20 28.14 -22.28
CA ILE A 123 7.60 28.20 -23.62
C ILE A 123 7.64 26.86 -24.37
N GLY A 124 8.15 25.78 -23.74
CA GLY A 124 8.11 24.43 -24.29
C GLY A 124 9.35 24.02 -25.12
N GLU A 125 10.42 24.81 -25.15
CA GLU A 125 11.69 24.40 -25.78
C GLU A 125 12.39 23.34 -24.95
N ILE A 126 12.88 22.25 -25.59
CA ILE A 126 13.45 21.07 -24.96
C ILE A 126 14.95 21.01 -25.19
N SER A 127 15.72 20.66 -24.15
CA SER A 127 17.16 20.42 -24.24
C SER A 127 17.58 19.28 -23.33
N GLU A 128 18.57 18.50 -23.80
CA GLU A 128 19.20 17.47 -22.97
C GLU A 128 20.28 18.12 -22.08
N MET A 129 20.28 17.75 -20.79
CA MET A 129 21.29 18.23 -19.83
C MET A 129 22.57 17.41 -19.97
N ILE A 130 23.66 18.01 -20.52
CA ILE A 130 24.91 17.31 -20.79
C ILE A 130 25.89 17.36 -19.61
N ALA A 131 25.77 18.30 -18.69
CA ALA A 131 26.63 18.41 -17.49
C ALA A 131 25.97 19.23 -16.36
N SER A 132 26.60 19.21 -15.19
CA SER A 132 26.19 19.83 -13.92
C SER A 132 26.10 21.37 -13.93
N ASN A 133 25.66 21.98 -15.00
CA ASN A 133 25.51 23.42 -15.03
C ASN A 133 24.31 23.82 -14.15
N SER A 134 24.63 24.53 -13.07
CA SER A 134 23.68 25.21 -12.22
C SER A 134 22.96 26.27 -13.04
N LEU A 135 21.84 25.87 -13.67
CA LEU A 135 20.94 26.86 -14.28
C LEU A 135 20.42 27.78 -13.16
N ASN A 136 20.67 29.08 -13.28
CA ASN A 136 20.13 30.11 -12.43
C ASN A 136 18.64 30.31 -12.71
N ALA A 137 17.87 29.23 -12.59
CA ALA A 137 16.42 29.27 -12.70
C ALA A 137 15.81 29.89 -11.46
N LYS A 138 14.89 30.87 -11.61
CA LYS A 138 14.12 31.41 -10.50
C LYS A 138 13.12 30.39 -9.97
N THR A 139 12.53 29.59 -10.86
CA THR A 139 11.55 28.54 -10.52
C THR A 139 11.93 27.23 -11.20
N ARG A 140 12.03 26.17 -10.41
CA ARG A 140 12.35 24.81 -10.87
C ARG A 140 11.18 23.89 -10.60
N ARG A 141 10.67 23.25 -11.65
CA ARG A 141 9.58 22.27 -11.58
C ARG A 141 10.05 20.95 -12.19
N ALA A 142 9.59 19.82 -11.68
CA ALA A 142 10.02 18.53 -12.17
C ALA A 142 8.86 17.55 -12.34
N TYR A 143 9.08 16.53 -13.13
CA TYR A 143 8.35 15.28 -13.04
C TYR A 143 9.25 14.25 -12.36
N ASP A 144 8.89 13.80 -11.14
CA ASP A 144 9.73 12.96 -10.28
C ASP A 144 11.04 13.67 -9.86
N ALA A 145 10.91 14.76 -9.12
CA ALA A 145 12.01 15.58 -8.64
C ALA A 145 13.06 14.76 -7.84
N LYS A 146 12.63 13.79 -7.06
CA LYS A 146 13.51 12.90 -6.28
C LYS A 146 14.42 12.09 -7.21
N LYS A 147 13.89 11.52 -8.29
CA LYS A 147 14.69 10.78 -9.28
C LYS A 147 15.71 11.68 -9.95
N ILE A 148 15.32 12.91 -10.29
CA ILE A 148 16.21 13.89 -10.90
C ILE A 148 17.33 14.30 -9.94
N MET A 149 17.02 14.59 -8.67
CA MET A 149 18.03 14.87 -7.63
C MET A 149 19.05 13.73 -7.51
N ARG A 150 18.60 12.49 -7.55
CA ARG A 150 19.47 11.31 -7.48
C ARG A 150 20.39 11.20 -8.70
N LEU A 151 19.88 11.37 -9.91
CA LEU A 151 20.65 11.27 -11.16
C LEU A 151 21.64 12.41 -11.30
N ALA A 152 21.23 13.63 -10.96
CA ALA A 152 22.08 14.82 -11.01
C ALA A 152 23.12 14.86 -9.87
N LYS A 153 23.04 13.93 -8.91
CA LYS A 153 23.85 13.95 -7.66
C LYS A 153 23.82 15.33 -6.98
N ASN A 154 22.69 16.00 -7.07
CA ASN A 154 22.49 17.37 -6.61
C ASN A 154 21.26 17.44 -5.69
N THR A 155 21.31 18.31 -4.69
CA THR A 155 20.22 18.58 -3.74
C THR A 155 19.48 19.88 -4.08
N LEU A 156 19.48 20.30 -5.35
CA LEU A 156 18.76 21.51 -5.77
C LEU A 156 17.27 21.40 -5.42
N PRO A 157 16.71 22.40 -4.73
CA PRO A 157 15.28 22.40 -4.41
C PRO A 157 14.45 22.55 -5.68
N PHE A 158 13.34 21.83 -5.73
CA PHE A 158 12.28 22.02 -6.72
C PHE A 158 11.07 22.63 -6.02
N GLU A 159 10.45 23.61 -6.63
CA GLU A 159 9.25 24.27 -6.12
C GLU A 159 8.00 23.42 -6.35
N ASP A 160 8.00 22.57 -7.40
CA ASP A 160 6.87 21.73 -7.76
C ASP A 160 7.31 20.39 -8.35
N ASP A 161 6.49 19.35 -8.10
CA ASP A 161 6.61 18.01 -8.67
C ASP A 161 5.28 17.58 -9.31
N LEU A 162 5.27 17.44 -10.63
CA LEU A 162 4.07 17.14 -11.41
C LEU A 162 3.58 15.70 -11.21
N GLN A 163 4.48 14.76 -10.88
CA GLN A 163 4.09 13.38 -10.57
C GLN A 163 3.27 13.33 -9.29
N ILE A 164 3.71 14.05 -8.26
CA ILE A 164 3.00 14.14 -6.98
C ILE A 164 1.66 14.86 -7.14
N MET A 165 1.63 15.97 -7.92
CA MET A 165 0.39 16.67 -8.22
C MET A 165 -0.65 15.73 -8.84
N TYR A 166 -0.24 15.02 -9.90
CA TYR A 166 -1.12 14.08 -10.59
C TYR A 166 -1.59 12.93 -9.69
N TRP A 167 -0.68 12.37 -8.87
CA TRP A 167 -1.03 11.29 -7.95
C TRP A 167 -2.01 11.74 -6.85
N LEU A 168 -1.86 12.94 -6.28
CA LEU A 168 -2.82 13.48 -5.30
C LEU A 168 -4.23 13.61 -5.88
N LEU A 169 -4.33 13.95 -7.17
CA LEU A 169 -5.59 14.03 -7.89
C LEU A 169 -6.15 12.65 -8.26
N ASN A 170 -5.27 11.67 -8.45
CA ASN A 170 -5.58 10.32 -8.94
C ASN A 170 -4.89 9.23 -8.08
N PRO A 171 -5.16 9.12 -6.77
CA PRO A 171 -4.40 8.25 -5.85
C PRO A 171 -4.49 6.77 -6.18
N GLY A 172 -5.48 6.34 -6.95
CA GLY A 172 -5.61 4.97 -7.45
C GLY A 172 -4.54 4.57 -8.49
N ARG A 173 -3.79 5.53 -9.03
CA ARG A 173 -2.71 5.30 -9.99
C ARG A 173 -1.35 5.43 -9.32
N SER A 174 -0.85 4.30 -8.82
CA SER A 174 0.45 4.24 -8.16
C SER A 174 1.60 4.47 -9.14
N ASN A 175 2.59 5.28 -8.75
CA ASN A 175 3.81 5.57 -9.51
C ASN A 175 3.52 5.90 -10.99
N PRO A 176 2.71 6.93 -11.29
CA PRO A 176 2.32 7.23 -12.66
C PRO A 176 3.55 7.54 -13.52
N LYS A 177 3.58 7.00 -14.74
CA LYS A 177 4.62 7.33 -15.72
C LYS A 177 4.27 8.62 -16.46
N LEU A 178 5.27 9.42 -16.78
CA LEU A 178 5.05 10.70 -17.47
C LEU A 178 4.31 10.52 -18.80
N SER A 179 4.69 9.52 -19.61
CA SER A 179 4.02 9.21 -20.87
C SER A 179 2.51 8.94 -20.69
N ASP A 180 2.13 8.22 -19.63
CA ASP A 180 0.73 7.89 -19.37
C ASP A 180 -0.05 9.13 -18.90
N VAL A 181 0.58 9.97 -18.08
CA VAL A 181 0.00 11.25 -17.63
C VAL A 181 -0.24 12.18 -18.81
N LEU A 182 0.76 12.37 -19.68
CA LEU A 182 0.62 13.20 -20.87
C LEU A 182 -0.45 12.66 -21.82
N ALA A 183 -0.49 11.33 -22.05
CA ALA A 183 -1.52 10.73 -22.89
C ALA A 183 -2.94 10.90 -22.35
N MET A 184 -3.11 11.02 -21.03
CA MET A 184 -4.42 11.27 -20.42
C MET A 184 -4.83 12.73 -20.46
N LEU A 185 -3.87 13.64 -20.22
CA LEU A 185 -4.17 15.08 -20.22
C LEU A 185 -4.32 15.64 -21.65
N PHE A 186 -3.65 15.02 -22.62
CA PHE A 186 -3.65 15.44 -24.03
C PHE A 186 -4.07 14.29 -24.95
N PRO A 187 -5.32 13.81 -24.88
CA PRO A 187 -5.77 12.61 -25.61
C PRO A 187 -5.75 12.77 -27.15
N GLN A 188 -5.76 14.01 -27.64
CA GLN A 188 -5.70 14.33 -29.07
C GLN A 188 -4.25 14.33 -29.63
N GLU A 189 -3.24 14.32 -28.74
CA GLU A 189 -1.84 14.42 -29.12
C GLU A 189 -1.19 13.03 -29.20
N SER A 190 -0.28 12.87 -30.15
CA SER A 190 0.56 11.67 -30.21
C SER A 190 1.73 11.83 -29.24
N ILE A 191 1.71 11.05 -28.15
CA ILE A 191 2.76 11.13 -27.14
C ILE A 191 3.97 10.32 -27.57
N VAL A 192 5.02 11.03 -27.98
CA VAL A 192 6.34 10.50 -28.36
C VAL A 192 7.40 11.19 -27.51
N MET A 193 8.12 10.43 -26.69
CA MET A 193 9.18 10.96 -25.83
C MET A 193 10.50 11.04 -26.61
N PRO A 194 11.38 12.03 -26.37
CA PRO A 194 11.22 13.15 -25.42
C PRO A 194 10.44 14.36 -25.95
N GLN A 195 10.02 14.39 -27.23
CA GLN A 195 9.40 15.55 -27.87
C GLN A 195 8.13 16.04 -27.17
N SER A 196 7.40 15.11 -26.52
CA SER A 196 6.18 15.46 -25.77
C SER A 196 6.45 16.16 -24.44
N LEU A 197 7.72 16.31 -24.04
CA LEU A 197 8.08 17.09 -22.85
C LEU A 197 7.68 18.58 -22.96
N LYS A 198 7.52 19.09 -24.19
CA LYS A 198 6.98 20.45 -24.44
C LYS A 198 5.64 20.72 -23.76
N PHE A 199 4.87 19.68 -23.40
CA PHE A 199 3.59 19.81 -22.69
C PHE A 199 3.74 19.98 -21.18
N LEU A 200 4.93 19.91 -20.59
CA LEU A 200 5.12 20.06 -19.14
C LEU A 200 4.61 21.40 -18.57
N PRO A 201 4.81 22.56 -19.23
CA PRO A 201 4.23 23.81 -18.76
C PRO A 201 2.70 23.76 -18.66
N GLN A 202 2.05 23.28 -19.70
CA GLN A 202 0.58 23.16 -19.73
C GLN A 202 0.07 22.11 -18.73
N THR A 203 0.82 21.00 -18.56
CA THR A 203 0.54 19.97 -17.53
C THR A 203 0.52 20.59 -16.14
N TYR A 204 1.49 21.46 -15.82
CA TYR A 204 1.53 22.15 -14.53
C TYR A 204 0.30 23.03 -14.31
N GLU A 205 -0.10 23.82 -15.30
CA GLU A 205 -1.28 24.70 -15.17
C GLU A 205 -2.55 23.89 -14.91
N ILE A 206 -2.78 22.80 -15.66
CA ILE A 206 -3.93 21.92 -15.46
C ILE A 206 -3.92 21.32 -14.04
N LEU A 207 -2.82 20.69 -13.64
CA LEU A 207 -2.74 20.01 -12.36
C LEU A 207 -2.81 20.97 -11.17
N SER A 208 -2.19 22.16 -11.28
CA SER A 208 -2.21 23.15 -10.21
C SER A 208 -3.61 23.73 -9.99
N GLU A 209 -4.36 23.95 -11.07
CA GLU A 209 -5.74 24.43 -10.99
C GLU A 209 -6.66 23.36 -10.37
N GLU A 210 -6.54 22.10 -10.80
CA GLU A 210 -7.33 21.00 -10.19
C GLU A 210 -7.02 20.81 -8.70
N LEU A 211 -5.74 20.93 -8.29
CA LEU A 211 -5.38 20.85 -6.86
C LEU A 211 -6.03 21.98 -6.05
N ARG A 212 -6.13 23.20 -6.60
CA ARG A 212 -6.84 24.32 -5.95
C ARG A 212 -8.32 24.04 -5.81
N GLN A 213 -8.98 23.65 -6.90
CA GLN A 213 -10.42 23.35 -6.92
C GLN A 213 -10.78 22.22 -5.93
N LYS A 214 -9.90 21.21 -5.78
CA LYS A 214 -10.09 20.11 -4.86
C LYS A 214 -9.53 20.36 -3.44
N SER A 215 -9.04 21.58 -3.16
CA SER A 215 -8.46 21.97 -1.85
C SER A 215 -7.29 21.07 -1.39
N LEU A 216 -6.51 20.54 -2.32
CA LEU A 216 -5.37 19.66 -2.05
C LEU A 216 -4.02 20.38 -1.97
N ILE A 217 -3.98 21.69 -2.23
CA ILE A 217 -2.75 22.50 -2.22
C ILE A 217 -2.03 22.42 -0.88
N TRP A 218 -2.76 22.43 0.23
CA TRP A 218 -2.15 22.36 1.55
C TRP A 218 -1.38 21.04 1.74
N VAL A 219 -2.01 19.91 1.43
CA VAL A 219 -1.38 18.57 1.49
C VAL A 219 -0.15 18.51 0.58
N TYR A 220 -0.29 19.04 -0.64
CA TYR A 220 0.79 19.09 -1.62
C TYR A 220 2.00 19.88 -1.10
N LYS A 221 1.79 21.13 -0.66
CA LYS A 221 2.87 22.04 -0.28
C LYS A 221 3.46 21.77 1.11
N ASN A 222 2.66 21.28 2.06
CA ASN A 222 3.09 21.13 3.46
C ASN A 222 3.44 19.68 3.85
N ILE A 223 3.01 18.68 3.08
CA ILE A 223 3.31 17.28 3.38
C ILE A 223 4.22 16.69 2.30
N GLU A 224 3.81 16.77 1.03
CA GLU A 224 4.48 16.01 -0.02
C GLU A 224 5.78 16.69 -0.51
N MET A 225 5.74 17.98 -0.79
CA MET A 225 6.93 18.68 -1.30
C MET A 225 8.10 18.71 -0.31
N PRO A 226 7.90 18.99 1.00
CA PRO A 226 8.99 18.98 1.97
C PRO A 226 9.64 17.60 2.16
N LEU A 227 8.91 16.53 1.84
CA LEU A 227 9.40 15.16 1.98
C LEU A 227 10.39 14.74 0.88
N ILE A 228 10.34 15.33 -0.31
CA ILE A 228 11.20 14.96 -1.46
C ILE A 228 12.70 14.98 -1.08
N PRO A 229 13.27 16.09 -0.57
CA PRO A 229 14.67 16.13 -0.20
C PRO A 229 15.02 15.19 0.96
N VAL A 230 14.08 14.90 1.85
CA VAL A 230 14.26 13.94 2.95
C VAL A 230 14.44 12.53 2.41
N LEU A 231 13.54 12.10 1.53
CA LEU A 231 13.62 10.78 0.90
C LEU A 231 14.86 10.65 0.02
N SER A 232 15.23 11.71 -0.71
CA SER A 232 16.46 11.70 -1.51
C SER A 232 17.70 11.48 -0.62
N ARG A 233 17.82 12.18 0.51
CA ARG A 233 18.91 11.98 1.48
C ARG A 233 18.88 10.59 2.10
N LEU A 234 17.71 10.09 2.50
CA LEU A 234 17.53 8.78 3.11
C LEU A 234 17.98 7.67 2.14
N GLU A 235 17.57 7.72 0.88
CA GLU A 235 17.98 6.79 -0.16
C GLU A 235 19.49 6.86 -0.44
N GLN A 236 20.09 8.05 -0.45
CA GLN A 236 21.53 8.23 -0.62
C GLN A 236 22.33 7.72 0.58
N THR A 237 21.82 7.91 1.80
CA THR A 237 22.47 7.42 3.03
C THR A 237 22.47 5.88 3.05
N GLY A 238 21.33 5.25 2.73
CA GLY A 238 21.17 3.81 2.82
C GLY A 238 21.37 3.26 4.23
N ILE A 239 21.29 1.94 4.39
CA ILE A 239 21.47 1.24 5.68
C ILE A 239 22.54 0.15 5.56
N ALA A 240 23.49 0.08 6.50
CA ALA A 240 24.56 -0.92 6.46
C ALA A 240 24.01 -2.32 6.76
N CYS A 241 24.50 -3.31 5.99
CA CYS A 241 24.07 -4.71 6.11
C CYS A 241 25.26 -5.66 6.06
N ASP A 242 25.34 -6.58 7.02
CA ASP A 242 26.37 -7.62 7.09
C ASP A 242 25.93 -8.88 6.35
N ALA A 243 26.46 -9.07 5.14
CA ALA A 243 26.24 -10.26 4.32
C ALA A 243 26.68 -11.56 4.99
N LYS A 244 27.66 -11.54 5.93
CA LYS A 244 28.15 -12.75 6.61
C LYS A 244 27.10 -13.32 7.56
N ILE A 245 26.35 -12.47 8.26
CA ILE A 245 25.25 -12.88 9.12
C ILE A 245 24.18 -13.57 8.30
N LEU A 246 23.79 -12.96 7.17
CA LEU A 246 22.79 -13.54 6.25
C LEU A 246 23.28 -14.85 5.63
N GLY A 247 24.58 -14.95 5.27
CA GLY A 247 25.17 -16.16 4.73
C GLY A 247 25.13 -17.34 5.71
N LYS A 248 25.40 -17.12 7.00
CA LYS A 248 25.26 -18.15 8.05
C LYS A 248 23.80 -18.60 8.17
N ALA A 249 22.87 -17.65 8.25
CA ALA A 249 21.43 -17.94 8.32
C ALA A 249 20.93 -18.71 7.08
N SER A 250 21.48 -18.45 5.89
CA SER A 250 21.12 -19.18 4.67
C SER A 250 21.39 -20.69 4.81
N VAL A 251 22.54 -21.07 5.41
CA VAL A 251 22.89 -22.49 5.63
C VAL A 251 21.88 -23.14 6.57
N GLU A 252 21.62 -22.53 7.73
CA GLU A 252 20.72 -23.04 8.75
C GLU A 252 19.28 -23.20 8.24
N ILE A 253 18.78 -22.18 7.51
CA ILE A 253 17.42 -22.22 6.97
C ILE A 253 17.28 -23.28 5.88
N ARG A 254 18.30 -23.45 5.01
CA ARG A 254 18.28 -24.50 3.99
C ARG A 254 18.27 -25.90 4.59
N GLU A 255 18.92 -26.10 5.72
CA GLU A 255 18.87 -27.36 6.44
C GLU A 255 17.47 -27.64 7.01
N LYS A 256 16.86 -26.63 7.68
CA LYS A 256 15.46 -26.71 8.14
C LYS A 256 14.47 -26.97 6.98
N ILE A 257 14.67 -26.33 5.83
CA ILE A 257 13.84 -26.57 4.62
C ILE A 257 13.95 -28.04 4.20
N ARG A 258 15.17 -28.59 4.09
CA ARG A 258 15.36 -29.99 3.69
C ARG A 258 14.73 -30.98 4.67
N GLU A 259 14.84 -30.74 5.98
CA GLU A 259 14.18 -31.55 7.00
C GLU A 259 12.65 -31.49 6.87
N THR A 260 12.11 -30.29 6.69
CA THR A 260 10.66 -30.05 6.51
C THR A 260 10.16 -30.74 5.23
N GLU A 261 10.92 -30.68 4.12
CA GLU A 261 10.62 -31.40 2.87
C GLU A 261 10.53 -32.92 3.07
N LYS A 262 11.50 -33.51 3.77
CA LYS A 262 11.48 -34.96 4.08
C LYS A 262 10.21 -35.35 4.84
N VAL A 263 9.79 -34.53 5.81
CA VAL A 263 8.57 -34.75 6.58
C VAL A 263 7.31 -34.62 5.70
N ILE A 264 7.27 -33.61 4.83
CA ILE A 264 6.17 -33.43 3.88
C ILE A 264 6.06 -34.64 2.94
N TYR A 265 7.16 -35.10 2.35
CA TYR A 265 7.17 -36.27 1.45
C TYR A 265 6.77 -37.55 2.18
N LYS A 266 7.17 -37.73 3.44
CA LYS A 266 6.73 -38.85 4.28
C LYS A 266 5.20 -38.84 4.46
N TYR A 267 4.60 -37.69 4.77
CA TYR A 267 3.14 -37.59 4.89
C TYR A 267 2.41 -37.74 3.55
N ALA A 268 3.01 -37.27 2.47
CA ALA A 268 2.45 -37.38 1.12
C ALA A 268 2.57 -38.79 0.54
N GLY A 269 3.55 -39.62 1.03
CA GLY A 269 3.88 -40.93 0.47
C GLY A 269 4.48 -40.87 -0.93
N GLU A 270 4.99 -39.69 -1.36
CA GLU A 270 5.70 -39.47 -2.63
C GLU A 270 6.46 -38.14 -2.62
N ASN A 271 7.44 -38.03 -3.51
CA ASN A 271 8.10 -36.75 -3.78
C ASN A 271 7.31 -35.99 -4.83
N PHE A 272 7.13 -34.68 -4.58
CA PHE A 272 6.43 -33.78 -5.51
C PHE A 272 6.96 -32.36 -5.37
N ASN A 273 6.66 -31.47 -6.32
CA ASN A 273 7.06 -30.08 -6.20
C ASN A 273 6.11 -29.31 -5.27
N ILE A 274 6.55 -29.06 -4.01
CA ILE A 274 5.77 -28.34 -2.97
C ILE A 274 5.42 -26.91 -3.40
N ASN A 275 6.23 -26.29 -4.27
CA ASN A 275 5.99 -24.95 -4.80
C ASN A 275 4.99 -24.92 -5.96
N SER A 276 4.72 -26.08 -6.60
CA SER A 276 3.70 -26.20 -7.63
C SER A 276 2.31 -26.22 -7.01
N THR A 277 1.51 -25.19 -7.27
CA THR A 277 0.11 -25.15 -6.79
C THR A 277 -0.72 -26.31 -7.31
N ARG A 278 -0.41 -26.83 -8.51
CA ARG A 278 -1.07 -27.98 -9.12
C ARG A 278 -0.74 -29.28 -8.39
N ASP A 279 0.54 -29.56 -8.16
CA ASP A 279 0.97 -30.80 -7.51
C ASP A 279 0.53 -30.81 -6.06
N LEU A 280 0.65 -29.67 -5.38
CA LEU A 280 0.19 -29.51 -4.00
C LEU A 280 -1.33 -29.74 -3.89
N SER A 281 -2.13 -29.18 -4.80
CA SER A 281 -3.59 -29.41 -4.83
C SER A 281 -3.92 -30.89 -5.04
N ARG A 282 -3.23 -31.57 -5.96
CA ARG A 282 -3.38 -33.02 -6.22
C ARG A 282 -3.07 -33.82 -4.96
N VAL A 283 -1.94 -33.56 -4.32
CA VAL A 283 -1.53 -34.31 -3.12
C VAL A 283 -2.51 -34.09 -1.97
N LEU A 284 -2.87 -32.84 -1.68
CA LEU A 284 -3.72 -32.54 -0.53
C LEU A 284 -5.17 -33.01 -0.72
N PHE A 285 -5.77 -32.76 -1.89
CA PHE A 285 -7.21 -32.91 -2.06
C PHE A 285 -7.61 -34.19 -2.79
N GLU A 286 -6.78 -34.71 -3.71
CA GLU A 286 -7.08 -35.94 -4.44
C GLU A 286 -6.47 -37.15 -3.74
N LYS A 287 -5.18 -37.10 -3.37
CA LYS A 287 -4.47 -38.24 -2.76
C LYS A 287 -4.79 -38.39 -1.28
N LEU A 288 -4.60 -37.34 -0.48
CA LEU A 288 -4.84 -37.36 0.96
C LEU A 288 -6.30 -37.07 1.36
N SER A 289 -7.15 -36.72 0.38
CA SER A 289 -8.59 -36.47 0.57
C SER A 289 -8.88 -35.51 1.71
N ILE A 290 -8.03 -34.48 1.91
CA ILE A 290 -8.22 -33.48 2.96
C ILE A 290 -9.46 -32.65 2.67
N SER A 291 -10.33 -32.49 3.66
CA SER A 291 -11.59 -31.74 3.52
C SER A 291 -11.39 -30.32 3.01
N THR A 292 -12.10 -29.96 1.96
CA THR A 292 -12.11 -28.60 1.36
C THR A 292 -13.25 -27.74 1.83
N LYS A 293 -13.98 -28.14 2.89
CA LYS A 293 -15.12 -27.41 3.43
C LYS A 293 -14.69 -26.01 3.92
N GLY A 294 -15.32 -24.97 3.39
CA GLY A 294 -14.99 -23.57 3.74
C GLY A 294 -13.79 -22.97 3.00
N ILE A 295 -13.15 -23.71 2.09
CA ILE A 295 -12.00 -23.25 1.30
C ILE A 295 -12.46 -22.62 -0.01
N ARG A 296 -11.87 -21.47 -0.35
CA ARG A 296 -12.17 -20.78 -1.59
C ARG A 296 -11.64 -21.55 -2.80
N LYS A 297 -12.38 -21.47 -3.90
CA LYS A 297 -11.92 -21.92 -5.22
C LYS A 297 -11.19 -20.78 -5.93
N THR A 298 -10.25 -21.14 -6.78
CA THR A 298 -9.61 -20.20 -7.73
C THR A 298 -10.59 -19.86 -8.85
N ASP A 299 -10.31 -18.83 -9.66
CA ASP A 299 -11.13 -18.46 -10.82
C ASP A 299 -11.27 -19.61 -11.82
N GLY A 300 -10.30 -20.53 -11.88
CA GLY A 300 -10.36 -21.78 -12.64
C GLY A 300 -11.11 -22.94 -11.96
N GLY A 301 -11.87 -22.69 -10.88
CA GLY A 301 -12.71 -23.68 -10.19
C GLY A 301 -11.97 -24.69 -9.30
N LYS A 302 -10.62 -24.64 -9.22
CA LYS A 302 -9.81 -25.53 -8.37
C LYS A 302 -9.74 -25.02 -6.94
N THR A 303 -9.61 -25.92 -5.98
CA THR A 303 -9.41 -25.57 -4.56
C THR A 303 -8.11 -24.77 -4.39
N SER A 304 -8.20 -23.63 -3.71
CA SER A 304 -7.06 -22.74 -3.51
C SER A 304 -6.08 -23.33 -2.49
N THR A 305 -4.79 -23.30 -2.82
CA THR A 305 -3.68 -23.62 -1.91
C THR A 305 -2.94 -22.37 -1.44
N LYS A 306 -3.58 -21.18 -1.52
CA LYS A 306 -3.00 -19.94 -0.97
C LYS A 306 -2.73 -20.09 0.52
N PHE A 307 -1.75 -19.36 1.02
CA PHE A 307 -1.32 -19.42 2.42
C PHE A 307 -2.49 -19.22 3.40
N SER A 308 -3.36 -18.22 3.14
CA SER A 308 -4.54 -17.95 3.95
C SER A 308 -5.56 -19.10 3.99
N GLU A 309 -5.65 -19.90 2.93
CA GLU A 309 -6.55 -21.06 2.87
C GLU A 309 -5.91 -22.28 3.56
N LEU A 310 -4.58 -22.41 3.49
CA LEU A 310 -3.86 -23.48 4.23
C LEU A 310 -3.97 -23.29 5.74
N ILE A 311 -3.89 -22.05 6.24
CA ILE A 311 -4.07 -21.76 7.68
C ILE A 311 -5.43 -22.28 8.18
N LYS A 312 -6.51 -22.11 7.41
CA LYS A 312 -7.86 -22.60 7.78
C LYS A 312 -7.90 -24.13 7.92
N MET A 313 -7.00 -24.84 7.24
CA MET A 313 -6.93 -26.29 7.23
C MET A 313 -5.85 -26.86 8.14
N GLN A 314 -5.09 -26.02 8.87
CA GLN A 314 -3.91 -26.48 9.64
C GLN A 314 -4.21 -27.60 10.66
N LYS A 315 -5.45 -27.66 11.17
CA LYS A 315 -5.92 -28.70 12.12
C LYS A 315 -6.39 -29.98 11.43
N ASN A 316 -6.58 -29.98 10.09
CA ASN A 316 -7.16 -31.11 9.38
C ASN A 316 -6.16 -32.23 9.10
N HIS A 317 -4.85 -31.92 8.93
CA HIS A 317 -3.81 -32.89 8.68
C HIS A 317 -2.42 -32.32 8.99
N PRO A 318 -1.49 -33.09 9.63
CA PRO A 318 -0.15 -32.60 9.99
C PRO A 318 0.67 -32.07 8.82
N ILE A 319 0.48 -32.58 7.61
CA ILE A 319 1.16 -32.13 6.39
C ILE A 319 0.93 -30.62 6.14
N ILE A 320 -0.27 -30.13 6.45
CA ILE A 320 -0.62 -28.69 6.20
C ILE A 320 0.28 -27.76 7.00
N GLN A 321 0.49 -28.07 8.28
CA GLN A 321 1.37 -27.28 9.14
C GLN A 321 2.81 -27.29 8.62
N LYS A 322 3.29 -28.44 8.12
CA LYS A 322 4.64 -28.54 7.53
C LYS A 322 4.76 -27.80 6.21
N ILE A 323 3.71 -27.76 5.40
CA ILE A 323 3.69 -26.95 4.17
C ILE A 323 3.69 -25.44 4.50
N ILE A 324 2.97 -25.01 5.52
CA ILE A 324 3.00 -23.63 6.01
C ILE A 324 4.42 -23.25 6.43
N GLU A 325 5.04 -24.05 7.30
CA GLU A 325 6.44 -23.86 7.75
C GLU A 325 7.42 -23.81 6.56
N TYR A 326 7.33 -24.75 5.63
CA TYR A 326 8.15 -24.79 4.42
C TYR A 326 8.02 -23.49 3.61
N ARG A 327 6.79 -23.02 3.39
CA ARG A 327 6.55 -21.80 2.61
C ARG A 327 7.04 -20.53 3.30
N GLU A 328 6.95 -20.46 4.62
CA GLU A 328 7.51 -19.36 5.40
C GLU A 328 9.02 -19.31 5.26
N LEU A 329 9.70 -20.45 5.45
CA LEU A 329 11.15 -20.57 5.29
C LEU A 329 11.59 -20.26 3.86
N ALA A 330 10.91 -20.80 2.85
CA ALA A 330 11.21 -20.57 1.44
C ALA A 330 11.02 -19.09 1.05
N LYS A 331 10.01 -18.43 1.59
CA LYS A 331 9.80 -16.99 1.39
C LYS A 331 10.90 -16.16 2.04
N ILE A 332 11.27 -16.48 3.27
CA ILE A 332 12.33 -15.75 4.00
C ILE A 332 13.66 -15.87 3.25
N ILE A 333 14.04 -17.06 2.83
CA ILE A 333 15.30 -17.27 2.13
C ILE A 333 15.34 -16.55 0.79
N SER A 334 14.30 -16.69 -0.02
CA SER A 334 14.26 -16.10 -1.35
C SER A 334 14.09 -14.57 -1.36
N THR A 335 13.30 -14.03 -0.41
CA THR A 335 12.97 -12.59 -0.39
C THR A 335 14.04 -11.76 0.32
N TYR A 336 14.68 -12.34 1.36
CA TYR A 336 15.60 -11.56 2.21
C TYR A 336 17.00 -12.16 2.26
N ILE A 337 17.15 -13.42 2.68
CA ILE A 337 18.45 -13.99 2.99
C ILE A 337 19.38 -14.06 1.77
N ASP A 338 18.87 -14.53 0.63
CA ASP A 338 19.64 -14.65 -0.62
C ASP A 338 19.56 -13.38 -1.51
N ALA A 339 18.54 -12.55 -1.30
CA ALA A 339 18.32 -11.35 -2.11
C ALA A 339 19.09 -10.14 -1.57
N LEU A 340 19.03 -9.86 -0.26
CA LEU A 340 19.64 -8.68 0.33
C LEU A 340 21.16 -8.58 0.08
N PRO A 341 21.98 -9.66 0.20
CA PRO A 341 23.40 -9.56 -0.09
C PRO A 341 23.75 -9.05 -1.49
N LYS A 342 22.87 -9.31 -2.46
CA LYS A 342 23.06 -8.89 -3.85
C LYS A 342 22.78 -7.39 -4.08
N THR A 343 22.12 -6.75 -3.12
CA THR A 343 21.74 -5.32 -3.18
C THR A 343 22.66 -4.43 -2.36
N ILE A 344 23.67 -5.03 -1.67
CA ILE A 344 24.66 -4.26 -0.92
C ILE A 344 25.59 -3.53 -1.91
N GLY A 345 25.62 -2.21 -1.80
CA GLY A 345 26.47 -1.35 -2.60
C GLY A 345 27.97 -1.45 -2.23
N PRO A 346 28.85 -0.81 -3.00
CA PRO A 346 30.30 -0.78 -2.73
C PRO A 346 30.66 -0.14 -1.37
N ASP A 347 29.78 0.71 -0.85
CA ASP A 347 29.91 1.36 0.46
C ASP A 347 29.46 0.44 1.63
N GLY A 348 29.00 -0.78 1.34
CA GLY A 348 28.50 -1.75 2.31
C GLY A 348 27.10 -1.42 2.82
N ARG A 349 26.33 -0.65 2.08
CA ARG A 349 24.95 -0.25 2.41
C ARG A 349 23.94 -0.73 1.39
N ILE A 350 22.72 -0.88 1.81
CA ILE A 350 21.56 -1.13 0.96
C ILE A 350 20.82 0.19 0.77
N HIS A 351 20.61 0.58 -0.48
CA HIS A 351 19.92 1.79 -0.88
C HIS A 351 18.54 1.44 -1.45
N THR A 352 17.55 1.31 -0.58
CA THR A 352 16.17 1.08 -1.02
C THR A 352 15.59 2.32 -1.68
N THR A 353 14.65 2.14 -2.60
CA THR A 353 13.89 3.24 -3.20
C THR A 353 12.56 3.39 -2.47
N PHE A 354 12.24 4.59 -1.97
CA PHE A 354 10.95 4.93 -1.36
C PHE A 354 10.02 5.57 -2.38
N HIS A 355 8.90 4.93 -2.66
CA HIS A 355 7.87 5.50 -3.52
C HIS A 355 6.90 6.34 -2.71
N GLN A 356 6.88 7.64 -2.97
CA GLN A 356 5.98 8.59 -2.33
C GLN A 356 4.56 8.48 -2.90
N THR A 357 4.45 8.09 -4.16
CA THR A 357 3.20 7.92 -4.91
C THR A 357 2.78 6.45 -5.04
N GLY A 358 3.34 5.56 -4.23
CA GLY A 358 3.18 4.11 -4.37
C GLY A 358 1.91 3.52 -3.78
N THR A 359 1.17 4.24 -2.93
CA THR A 359 -0.01 3.72 -2.24
C THR A 359 -1.19 4.69 -2.30
N VAL A 360 -2.41 4.16 -2.24
CA VAL A 360 -3.63 4.97 -2.25
C VAL A 360 -3.91 5.67 -0.91
N THR A 361 -3.28 5.24 0.18
CA THR A 361 -3.48 5.80 1.53
C THR A 361 -2.49 6.92 1.86
N GLY A 362 -1.53 7.21 0.99
CA GLY A 362 -0.45 8.16 1.26
C GLY A 362 0.76 7.57 2.00
N ARG A 363 0.71 6.30 2.45
CA ARG A 363 1.88 5.64 3.03
C ARG A 363 3.01 5.55 2.00
N LEU A 364 4.24 5.62 2.46
CA LEU A 364 5.40 5.30 1.65
C LEU A 364 5.43 3.78 1.36
N SER A 365 5.95 3.40 0.22
CA SER A 365 6.31 2.02 -0.06
C SER A 365 7.79 1.93 -0.43
N SER A 366 8.44 0.84 -0.03
CA SER A 366 9.86 0.59 -0.29
C SER A 366 10.01 -0.50 -1.35
N ALA A 367 10.97 -0.32 -2.25
CA ALA A 367 11.29 -1.27 -3.32
C ALA A 367 12.80 -1.32 -3.60
N GLU A 368 13.26 -2.40 -4.19
CA GLU A 368 14.62 -2.61 -4.69
C GLU A 368 15.74 -2.41 -3.65
N PRO A 369 15.68 -3.11 -2.49
CA PRO A 369 14.71 -4.10 -2.01
C PRO A 369 13.62 -3.50 -1.12
N ASN A 370 12.49 -4.22 -0.92
CA ASN A 370 11.48 -3.79 0.05
C ASN A 370 11.96 -4.11 1.48
N LEU A 371 12.33 -3.07 2.24
CA LEU A 371 12.78 -3.17 3.62
C LEU A 371 11.64 -2.97 4.65
N GLN A 372 10.47 -2.49 4.23
CA GLN A 372 9.33 -2.26 5.13
C GLN A 372 8.57 -3.54 5.52
N ASN A 373 8.80 -4.66 4.81
CA ASN A 373 8.12 -5.93 5.04
C ASN A 373 8.99 -6.99 5.75
N ILE A 374 10.13 -6.60 6.33
CA ILE A 374 10.99 -7.50 7.11
C ILE A 374 10.22 -7.94 8.36
N PRO A 375 10.06 -9.27 8.60
CA PRO A 375 9.29 -9.78 9.73
C PRO A 375 9.80 -9.25 11.07
N ALA A 376 8.89 -8.79 11.95
CA ALA A 376 9.25 -8.23 13.25
C ALA A 376 9.26 -9.25 14.40
N LYS A 377 8.54 -10.39 14.24
CA LYS A 377 8.29 -11.34 15.33
C LYS A 377 8.46 -12.79 14.86
N SER A 378 9.66 -13.12 14.41
CA SER A 378 10.02 -14.51 14.09
C SER A 378 11.51 -14.71 14.33
N GLU A 379 11.93 -15.94 14.65
CA GLU A 379 13.32 -16.32 14.82
C GLU A 379 14.21 -15.79 13.68
N PHE A 380 13.75 -15.93 12.45
CA PHE A 380 14.48 -15.48 11.27
C PHE A 380 14.36 -13.97 11.01
N GLY A 381 13.28 -13.34 11.45
CA GLY A 381 13.14 -11.89 11.43
C GLY A 381 14.20 -11.21 12.27
N ASP A 382 14.47 -11.74 13.45
CA ASP A 382 15.52 -11.23 14.35
C ASP A 382 16.91 -11.40 13.72
N VAL A 383 17.19 -12.53 13.05
CA VAL A 383 18.46 -12.73 12.34
C VAL A 383 18.63 -11.71 11.20
N ILE A 384 17.58 -11.49 10.40
CA ILE A 384 17.62 -10.50 9.33
C ILE A 384 17.84 -9.10 9.91
N ARG A 385 17.12 -8.72 10.96
CA ARG A 385 17.27 -7.42 11.63
C ARG A 385 18.66 -7.25 12.25
N ARG A 386 19.28 -8.31 12.79
CA ARG A 386 20.64 -8.29 13.31
C ARG A 386 21.68 -8.03 12.23
N ALA A 387 21.43 -8.43 11.00
CA ALA A 387 22.31 -8.13 9.87
C ALA A 387 22.36 -6.64 9.51
N PHE A 388 21.34 -5.87 9.88
CA PHE A 388 21.35 -4.41 9.73
C PHE A 388 21.99 -3.80 10.98
N TYR A 389 23.08 -3.07 10.81
CA TYR A 389 23.88 -2.52 11.89
C TYR A 389 24.27 -1.05 11.63
N ALA A 390 24.49 -0.31 12.70
CA ALA A 390 25.05 1.03 12.60
C ALA A 390 26.58 0.93 12.47
N LYS A 391 27.18 1.63 11.51
CA LYS A 391 28.64 1.63 11.34
C LYS A 391 29.33 2.30 12.54
N PRO A 392 30.24 1.60 13.25
CA PRO A 392 30.97 2.20 14.35
C PRO A 392 31.67 3.50 13.94
N PRO A 393 31.72 4.54 14.81
CA PRO A 393 31.32 4.55 16.23
C PRO A 393 29.82 4.80 16.48
N ARG A 394 28.98 4.88 15.44
CA ARG A 394 27.54 5.16 15.54
C ARG A 394 26.76 3.98 16.10
N VAL A 395 25.56 4.29 16.60
CA VAL A 395 24.54 3.33 17.01
C VAL A 395 23.23 3.64 16.30
N PHE A 396 22.33 2.65 16.18
CA PHE A 396 20.97 2.92 15.79
C PHE A 396 20.19 3.61 16.89
N MET A 397 19.32 4.52 16.49
CA MET A 397 18.32 5.18 17.31
C MET A 397 16.98 5.06 16.58
N ALA A 398 16.01 4.38 17.19
CA ALA A 398 14.67 4.18 16.66
C ALA A 398 13.66 5.03 17.44
N PHE A 399 12.83 5.78 16.74
CA PHE A 399 11.69 6.52 17.25
C PHE A 399 10.41 5.87 16.74
N ASP A 400 9.59 5.32 17.62
CA ASP A 400 8.42 4.50 17.30
C ASP A 400 7.17 5.09 17.98
N TYR A 401 6.15 5.41 17.20
CA TYR A 401 4.88 5.92 17.74
C TYR A 401 4.10 4.81 18.46
N SER A 402 3.70 5.10 19.69
CA SER A 402 2.92 4.14 20.47
C SER A 402 1.43 4.19 20.12
N GLN A 403 0.90 3.09 19.56
CA GLN A 403 -0.53 2.88 19.28
C GLN A 403 -1.17 3.99 18.41
N MET A 404 -0.43 4.52 17.45
CA MET A 404 -0.78 5.71 16.68
C MET A 404 -2.19 5.65 16.06
N GLN A 405 -2.56 4.54 15.41
CA GLN A 405 -3.86 4.41 14.74
C GLN A 405 -5.06 4.47 15.69
N LEU A 406 -4.93 3.85 16.88
CA LEU A 406 -6.00 3.90 17.90
C LEU A 406 -6.16 5.33 18.45
N ARG A 407 -5.06 6.05 18.62
CA ARG A 407 -5.08 7.45 19.06
C ARG A 407 -5.70 8.35 18.00
N ILE A 408 -5.38 8.15 16.72
CA ILE A 408 -6.01 8.85 15.61
C ILE A 408 -7.52 8.54 15.55
N ALA A 409 -7.91 7.27 15.72
CA ALA A 409 -9.33 6.89 15.74
C ALA A 409 -10.09 7.55 16.90
N ALA A 410 -9.51 7.56 18.11
CA ALA A 410 -10.08 8.25 19.26
C ALA A 410 -10.23 9.76 19.03
N HIS A 411 -9.23 10.37 18.38
CA HIS A 411 -9.28 11.78 18.00
C HIS A 411 -10.37 12.09 16.96
N LEU A 412 -10.46 11.29 15.92
CA LEU A 412 -11.44 11.51 14.85
C LEU A 412 -12.87 11.26 15.31
N SER A 413 -13.08 10.22 16.13
CA SER A 413 -14.40 9.87 16.66
C SER A 413 -14.82 10.72 17.87
N GLN A 414 -13.87 11.36 18.56
CA GLN A 414 -14.10 12.02 19.86
C GLN A 414 -14.71 11.06 20.91
N ASP A 415 -14.43 9.75 20.81
CA ASP A 415 -14.92 8.74 21.75
C ASP A 415 -14.36 8.97 23.14
N LYS A 416 -15.27 9.28 24.08
CA LYS A 416 -14.93 9.71 25.43
C LYS A 416 -14.12 8.68 26.20
N LYS A 417 -14.49 7.39 26.07
CA LYS A 417 -13.80 6.30 26.77
C LYS A 417 -12.39 6.07 26.23
N LEU A 418 -12.22 6.05 24.89
CA LEU A 418 -10.91 5.90 24.30
C LEU A 418 -10.01 7.09 24.66
N LEU A 419 -10.54 8.31 24.64
CA LEU A 419 -9.81 9.51 25.03
C LEU A 419 -9.39 9.46 26.51
N GLU A 420 -10.29 8.99 27.40
CA GLU A 420 -9.99 8.83 28.82
C GLU A 420 -8.87 7.80 29.04
N PHE A 421 -8.92 6.63 28.40
CA PHE A 421 -7.87 5.61 28.50
C PHE A 421 -6.49 6.17 28.10
N PHE A 422 -6.44 6.95 27.02
CA PHE A 422 -5.20 7.57 26.59
C PHE A 422 -4.74 8.69 27.53
N LYS A 423 -5.65 9.49 28.08
CA LYS A 423 -5.34 10.56 29.04
C LYS A 423 -4.78 10.00 30.34
N GLU A 424 -5.30 8.87 30.80
CA GLU A 424 -4.85 8.19 32.01
C GLU A 424 -3.59 7.33 31.81
N GLY A 425 -3.06 7.25 30.58
CA GLY A 425 -1.89 6.44 30.26
C GLY A 425 -2.11 4.93 30.39
N LYS A 426 -3.36 4.46 30.34
CA LYS A 426 -3.70 3.04 30.44
C LYS A 426 -3.23 2.24 29.23
N ASP A 427 -2.98 0.95 29.44
CA ASP A 427 -2.87 0.00 28.35
C ASP A 427 -4.23 -0.19 27.68
N VAL A 428 -4.45 0.50 26.54
CA VAL A 428 -5.75 0.53 25.84
C VAL A 428 -6.25 -0.87 25.50
N HIS A 429 -5.37 -1.81 25.14
CA HIS A 429 -5.80 -3.17 24.84
C HIS A 429 -6.29 -3.91 26.11
N ARG A 430 -5.71 -3.61 27.26
CA ARG A 430 -6.17 -4.14 28.56
C ARG A 430 -7.46 -3.47 28.99
N ALA A 431 -7.55 -2.15 28.88
CA ALA A 431 -8.76 -1.39 29.24
C ALA A 431 -9.96 -1.81 28.36
N VAL A 432 -9.74 -1.92 27.03
CA VAL A 432 -10.78 -2.44 26.11
C VAL A 432 -11.16 -3.88 26.45
N ALA A 433 -10.19 -4.73 26.82
CA ALA A 433 -10.49 -6.10 27.25
C ALA A 433 -11.40 -6.11 28.48
N ALA A 434 -11.11 -5.28 29.49
CA ALA A 434 -11.95 -5.15 30.67
C ALA A 434 -13.40 -4.77 30.33
N GLU A 435 -13.57 -3.78 29.44
CA GLU A 435 -14.88 -3.33 28.98
C GLU A 435 -15.65 -4.40 28.18
N VAL A 436 -14.98 -5.04 27.20
CA VAL A 436 -15.63 -6.02 26.30
C VAL A 436 -15.95 -7.33 27.02
N PHE A 437 -15.07 -7.81 27.91
CA PHE A 437 -15.31 -9.04 28.66
C PHE A 437 -16.07 -8.82 29.99
N GLY A 438 -16.35 -7.56 30.36
CA GLY A 438 -17.09 -7.24 31.58
C GLY A 438 -16.37 -7.61 32.88
N VAL A 439 -15.03 -7.52 32.90
CA VAL A 439 -14.19 -7.85 34.06
C VAL A 439 -13.42 -6.63 34.54
N ARG A 440 -12.91 -6.65 35.77
CA ARG A 440 -12.01 -5.58 36.23
C ARG A 440 -10.68 -5.63 35.50
N GLU A 441 -10.03 -4.50 35.30
CA GLU A 441 -8.77 -4.42 34.55
C GLU A 441 -7.67 -5.34 35.12
N LEU A 442 -7.63 -5.53 36.44
CA LEU A 442 -6.71 -6.45 37.10
C LEU A 442 -6.98 -7.94 36.80
N GLU A 443 -8.21 -8.28 36.42
CA GLU A 443 -8.63 -9.64 36.08
C GLU A 443 -8.42 -9.98 34.60
N VAL A 444 -8.01 -9.00 33.79
CA VAL A 444 -7.74 -9.20 32.36
C VAL A 444 -6.53 -10.12 32.19
N THR A 445 -6.80 -11.31 31.66
CA THR A 445 -5.76 -12.29 31.31
C THR A 445 -4.95 -11.86 30.08
N PRO A 446 -3.73 -12.39 29.89
CA PRO A 446 -2.96 -12.16 28.66
C PRO A 446 -3.72 -12.53 27.39
N GLU A 447 -4.56 -13.56 27.45
CA GLU A 447 -5.38 -14.00 26.32
C GLU A 447 -6.51 -13.01 26.01
N MET A 448 -7.22 -12.50 27.02
CA MET A 448 -8.23 -11.45 26.84
C MET A 448 -7.61 -10.19 26.22
N ARG A 449 -6.45 -9.77 26.70
CA ARG A 449 -5.71 -8.64 26.14
C ARG A 449 -5.31 -8.88 24.69
N ARG A 450 -4.86 -10.09 24.35
CA ARG A 450 -4.54 -10.48 22.98
C ARG A 450 -5.76 -10.42 22.07
N ARG A 451 -6.90 -10.95 22.52
CA ARG A 451 -8.19 -10.90 21.79
C ARG A 451 -8.65 -9.46 21.60
N ALA A 452 -8.64 -8.65 22.64
CA ALA A 452 -8.99 -7.22 22.54
C ALA A 452 -8.07 -6.47 21.55
N LYS A 453 -6.78 -6.78 21.52
CA LYS A 453 -5.85 -6.23 20.52
C LYS A 453 -6.29 -6.60 19.10
N THR A 454 -6.66 -7.85 18.86
CA THR A 454 -7.18 -8.31 17.55
C THR A 454 -8.49 -7.61 17.18
N ILE A 455 -9.40 -7.45 18.15
CA ILE A 455 -10.67 -6.74 17.95
C ILE A 455 -10.41 -5.27 17.60
N ASN A 456 -9.59 -4.56 18.38
CA ASN A 456 -9.26 -3.16 18.15
C ASN A 456 -8.74 -2.90 16.74
N PHE A 457 -7.74 -3.65 16.30
CA PHE A 457 -7.22 -3.50 14.94
C PHE A 457 -8.22 -3.97 13.88
N GLY A 458 -8.92 -5.07 14.13
CA GLY A 458 -9.95 -5.57 13.21
C GLY A 458 -11.03 -4.53 12.93
N ILE A 459 -11.49 -3.84 13.95
CA ILE A 459 -12.52 -2.78 13.84
C ILE A 459 -11.99 -1.59 13.04
N LEU A 460 -10.78 -1.12 13.29
CA LEU A 460 -10.16 -0.04 12.54
C LEU A 460 -10.03 -0.35 11.04
N TYR A 461 -9.87 -1.64 10.70
CA TYR A 461 -9.81 -2.12 9.31
C TYR A 461 -11.17 -2.53 8.73
N GLY A 462 -12.27 -2.24 9.43
CA GLY A 462 -13.62 -2.59 8.99
C GLY A 462 -13.86 -4.10 8.87
N MET A 463 -13.21 -4.89 9.74
CA MET A 463 -13.36 -6.35 9.79
C MET A 463 -14.77 -6.73 10.25
N GLY A 464 -15.47 -7.55 9.45
CA GLY A 464 -16.76 -8.08 9.84
C GLY A 464 -16.66 -9.34 10.71
N ALA A 465 -17.78 -9.78 11.29
CA ALA A 465 -17.86 -10.92 12.21
C ALA A 465 -17.21 -12.21 11.68
N GLN A 466 -17.32 -12.50 10.39
CA GLN A 466 -16.71 -13.70 9.80
C GLN A 466 -15.17 -13.67 9.88
N ALA A 467 -14.55 -12.56 9.50
CA ALA A 467 -13.09 -12.42 9.55
C ALA A 467 -12.57 -12.32 10.98
N LEU A 468 -13.35 -11.69 11.87
CA LEU A 468 -13.02 -11.64 13.30
C LEU A 468 -13.08 -13.03 13.93
N ALA A 469 -14.11 -13.84 13.62
CA ALA A 469 -14.24 -15.22 14.06
C ALA A 469 -13.03 -16.08 13.67
N GLU A 470 -12.58 -15.95 12.41
CA GLU A 470 -11.39 -16.65 11.91
C GLU A 470 -10.11 -16.23 12.67
N ASN A 471 -9.95 -14.93 13.01
CA ASN A 471 -8.78 -14.43 13.74
C ASN A 471 -8.78 -14.75 15.24
N LEU A 472 -9.97 -14.86 15.86
CA LEU A 472 -10.12 -15.19 17.28
C LEU A 472 -10.28 -16.69 17.55
N GLU A 473 -10.43 -17.50 16.51
CA GLU A 473 -10.74 -18.94 16.57
C GLU A 473 -12.04 -19.22 17.36
N VAL A 474 -13.05 -18.39 17.15
CA VAL A 474 -14.38 -18.51 17.77
C VAL A 474 -15.48 -18.72 16.73
N SER A 475 -16.71 -18.96 17.13
CA SER A 475 -17.85 -19.00 16.22
C SER A 475 -18.14 -17.60 15.62
N ARG A 476 -18.83 -17.58 14.49
CA ARG A 476 -19.25 -16.30 13.87
C ARG A 476 -20.24 -15.55 14.77
N GLU A 477 -21.07 -16.27 15.46
CA GLU A 477 -22.06 -15.76 16.40
C GLU A 477 -21.38 -15.07 17.57
N GLU A 478 -20.38 -15.71 18.19
CA GLU A 478 -19.56 -15.10 19.26
C GLU A 478 -18.81 -13.86 18.76
N ALA A 479 -18.23 -13.92 17.59
CA ALA A 479 -17.55 -12.75 17.01
C ALA A 479 -18.52 -11.59 16.73
N ALA A 480 -19.76 -11.89 16.33
CA ALA A 480 -20.79 -10.87 16.14
C ALA A 480 -21.18 -10.19 17.48
N ILE A 481 -21.32 -10.98 18.55
CA ILE A 481 -21.58 -10.46 19.91
C ILE A 481 -20.43 -9.57 20.36
N PHE A 482 -19.16 -9.98 20.16
CA PHE A 482 -18.00 -9.14 20.50
C PHE A 482 -17.99 -7.80 19.75
N LEU A 483 -18.38 -7.78 18.47
CA LEU A 483 -18.47 -6.54 17.71
C LEU A 483 -19.59 -5.64 18.21
N GLU A 484 -20.75 -6.23 18.51
CA GLU A 484 -21.91 -5.52 19.04
C GLU A 484 -21.61 -4.90 20.41
N ASP A 485 -21.05 -5.68 21.33
CA ASP A 485 -20.64 -5.21 22.66
C ASP A 485 -19.58 -4.11 22.56
N TYR A 486 -18.62 -4.27 21.66
CA TYR A 486 -17.61 -3.24 21.42
C TYR A 486 -18.24 -1.92 20.99
N PHE A 487 -19.12 -1.94 19.98
CA PHE A 487 -19.76 -0.72 19.49
C PHE A 487 -20.79 -0.12 20.46
N LEU A 488 -21.40 -0.93 21.34
CA LEU A 488 -22.19 -0.42 22.45
C LEU A 488 -21.33 0.33 23.48
N LYS A 489 -20.12 -0.16 23.75
CA LYS A 489 -19.19 0.46 24.71
C LYS A 489 -18.50 1.71 24.15
N PHE A 490 -18.21 1.73 22.85
CA PHE A 490 -17.54 2.81 22.12
C PHE A 490 -18.50 3.43 21.09
N ALA A 491 -19.61 3.99 21.61
CA ALA A 491 -20.72 4.47 20.79
C ALA A 491 -20.35 5.67 19.89
N ASP A 492 -19.47 6.56 20.37
CA ASP A 492 -19.02 7.70 19.58
C ASP A 492 -18.16 7.24 18.39
N LEU A 493 -17.35 6.20 18.55
CA LEU A 493 -16.59 5.57 17.47
C LEU A 493 -17.53 4.89 16.46
N ALA A 494 -18.57 4.20 16.92
CA ALA A 494 -19.57 3.59 16.04
C ALA A 494 -20.28 4.66 15.20
N GLY A 495 -20.76 5.74 15.84
CA GLY A 495 -21.40 6.87 15.18
C GLY A 495 -20.51 7.54 14.14
N TYR A 496 -19.22 7.71 14.45
CA TYR A 496 -18.22 8.24 13.51
C TYR A 496 -18.08 7.34 12.27
N PHE A 497 -18.04 6.03 12.43
CA PHE A 497 -17.95 5.10 11.32
C PHE A 497 -19.17 5.13 10.41
N ASP A 498 -20.36 5.23 10.98
CA ASP A 498 -21.58 5.34 10.19
C ASP A 498 -21.66 6.69 9.45
N GLU A 499 -21.20 7.76 10.09
CA GLU A 499 -21.08 9.08 9.44
C GLU A 499 -20.06 9.05 8.29
N LEU A 500 -18.92 8.39 8.45
CA LEU A 500 -17.93 8.23 7.36
C LEU A 500 -18.54 7.51 6.15
N LYS A 501 -19.26 6.41 6.36
CA LYS A 501 -19.93 5.69 5.25
C LYS A 501 -20.94 6.59 4.55
N ARG A 502 -21.75 7.33 5.33
CA ARG A 502 -22.74 8.27 4.78
C ARG A 502 -22.08 9.40 3.99
N LYS A 503 -21.06 10.04 4.54
CA LYS A 503 -20.29 11.08 3.84
C LYS A 503 -19.65 10.54 2.57
N ALA A 504 -19.01 9.38 2.63
CA ALA A 504 -18.42 8.73 1.47
C ALA A 504 -19.45 8.46 0.36
N ALA A 505 -20.64 7.96 0.72
CA ALA A 505 -21.72 7.71 -0.22
C ALA A 505 -22.23 8.99 -0.91
N MET A 506 -22.20 10.14 -0.21
CA MET A 506 -22.63 11.44 -0.74
C MET A 506 -21.56 12.13 -1.58
N SER A 507 -20.29 12.12 -1.11
CA SER A 507 -19.19 12.87 -1.74
C SER A 507 -18.38 12.07 -2.76
N GLY A 508 -18.44 10.72 -2.69
CA GLY A 508 -17.61 9.82 -3.48
C GLY A 508 -16.17 9.69 -3.00
N TYR A 509 -15.81 10.29 -1.85
CA TYR A 509 -14.47 10.21 -1.28
C TYR A 509 -14.48 10.31 0.25
N VAL A 510 -13.34 10.00 0.87
CA VAL A 510 -13.01 10.25 2.27
C VAL A 510 -11.71 11.03 2.38
N GLU A 511 -11.51 11.69 3.53
CA GLU A 511 -10.36 12.58 3.77
C GLU A 511 -9.61 12.18 5.05
N THR A 512 -8.30 12.47 5.06
CA THR A 512 -7.48 12.46 6.29
C THR A 512 -7.73 13.72 7.12
N ILE A 513 -7.14 13.78 8.33
CA ILE A 513 -7.15 14.98 9.19
C ILE A 513 -6.65 16.22 8.43
N PHE A 514 -5.73 16.04 7.49
CA PHE A 514 -5.10 17.11 6.73
C PHE A 514 -5.74 17.36 5.36
N GLY A 515 -6.83 16.65 5.01
CA GLY A 515 -7.57 16.85 3.76
C GLY A 515 -7.06 16.04 2.56
N ARG A 516 -6.16 15.07 2.75
CA ARG A 516 -5.81 14.12 1.67
C ARG A 516 -7.04 13.30 1.31
N ARG A 517 -7.34 13.17 0.01
CA ARG A 517 -8.53 12.47 -0.48
C ARG A 517 -8.23 11.06 -0.98
N ARG A 518 -9.16 10.16 -0.71
CA ARG A 518 -9.27 8.89 -1.41
C ARG A 518 -10.64 8.78 -2.04
N TYR A 519 -10.68 8.68 -3.36
CA TYR A 519 -11.92 8.50 -4.12
C TYR A 519 -12.39 7.05 -4.03
N LEU A 520 -13.70 6.85 -3.90
CA LEU A 520 -14.37 5.56 -3.71
C LEU A 520 -15.55 5.43 -4.68
N PRO A 521 -15.29 5.30 -5.99
CA PRO A 521 -16.37 5.26 -6.99
C PRO A 521 -17.32 4.07 -6.77
N GLU A 522 -16.84 2.99 -6.13
CA GLU A 522 -17.62 1.79 -5.85
C GLU A 522 -18.51 1.89 -4.60
N ILE A 523 -18.49 3.00 -3.85
CA ILE A 523 -19.21 3.15 -2.57
C ILE A 523 -20.72 2.99 -2.73
N ASN A 524 -21.27 3.35 -3.88
CA ASN A 524 -22.69 3.24 -4.23
C ASN A 524 -22.98 2.03 -5.15
N SER A 525 -22.05 1.06 -5.24
CA SER A 525 -22.24 -0.13 -6.09
C SER A 525 -23.48 -0.94 -5.68
N MET A 526 -24.23 -1.41 -6.66
CA MET A 526 -25.35 -2.34 -6.45
C MET A 526 -24.88 -3.74 -6.02
N LEU A 527 -23.60 -4.07 -6.28
CA LEU A 527 -22.99 -5.33 -5.85
C LEU A 527 -22.56 -5.22 -4.40
N VAL A 528 -23.25 -5.93 -3.51
CA VAL A 528 -23.05 -5.88 -2.05
C VAL A 528 -21.60 -6.14 -1.62
N THR A 529 -20.88 -7.03 -2.29
CA THR A 529 -19.47 -7.34 -2.00
C THR A 529 -18.56 -6.19 -2.34
N VAL A 530 -18.77 -5.54 -3.49
CA VAL A 530 -18.01 -4.38 -3.96
C VAL A 530 -18.27 -3.17 -3.05
N LYS A 531 -19.55 -2.90 -2.73
CA LYS A 531 -19.94 -1.84 -1.80
C LYS A 531 -19.30 -2.02 -0.42
N ARG A 532 -19.37 -3.22 0.16
CA ARG A 532 -18.76 -3.52 1.47
C ARG A 532 -17.24 -3.32 1.46
N GLU A 533 -16.59 -3.62 0.36
CA GLU A 533 -15.16 -3.35 0.23
C GLU A 533 -14.87 -1.86 0.21
N ALA A 534 -15.62 -1.07 -0.56
CA ALA A 534 -15.53 0.39 -0.55
C ALA A 534 -15.84 1.00 0.82
N GLU A 535 -16.83 0.47 1.55
CA GLU A 535 -17.13 0.87 2.93
C GLU A 535 -15.95 0.60 3.88
N ARG A 536 -15.29 -0.56 3.77
CA ARG A 536 -14.05 -0.85 4.55
C ARG A 536 -12.94 0.14 4.22
N MET A 537 -12.78 0.47 2.95
CA MET A 537 -11.81 1.47 2.52
C MET A 537 -12.14 2.86 3.07
N ALA A 538 -13.44 3.20 3.15
CA ALA A 538 -13.91 4.45 3.75
C ALA A 538 -13.56 4.56 5.24
N LEU A 539 -13.68 3.48 6.00
CA LEU A 539 -13.34 3.47 7.43
C LEU A 539 -11.84 3.54 7.68
N ASN A 540 -11.06 2.80 6.89
CA ASN A 540 -9.63 2.65 7.10
C ASN A 540 -8.83 3.88 6.65
N THR A 541 -9.22 4.50 5.54
CA THR A 541 -8.40 5.57 4.91
C THR A 541 -8.21 6.81 5.78
N PRO A 542 -9.22 7.36 6.48
CA PRO A 542 -9.00 8.52 7.36
C PRO A 542 -7.98 8.24 8.45
N ILE A 543 -7.94 7.02 8.98
CA ILE A 543 -7.02 6.62 10.06
C ILE A 543 -5.62 6.36 9.51
N GLN A 544 -5.48 5.44 8.56
CA GLN A 544 -4.17 5.11 7.96
C GLN A 544 -3.56 6.26 7.16
N GLY A 545 -4.38 7.02 6.46
CA GLY A 545 -3.91 8.17 5.71
C GLY A 545 -3.42 9.28 6.63
N SER A 546 -4.12 9.54 7.75
CA SER A 546 -3.68 10.52 8.75
C SER A 546 -2.37 10.09 9.44
N GLU A 547 -2.22 8.78 9.75
CA GLU A 547 -0.95 8.22 10.22
C GLU A 547 0.18 8.49 9.21
N ALA A 548 -0.07 8.23 7.92
CA ALA A 548 0.91 8.49 6.88
C ALA A 548 1.28 9.98 6.75
N ASP A 549 0.29 10.87 6.83
CA ASP A 549 0.49 12.30 6.80
C ASP A 549 1.31 12.80 7.99
N ILE A 550 0.98 12.35 9.21
CA ILE A 550 1.73 12.67 10.43
C ILE A 550 3.18 12.19 10.31
N MET A 551 3.40 10.96 9.86
CA MET A 551 4.74 10.41 9.67
C MET A 551 5.55 11.25 8.66
N LYS A 552 4.96 11.64 7.54
CA LYS A 552 5.61 12.47 6.52
C LYS A 552 5.98 13.86 7.04
N ILE A 553 5.07 14.49 7.80
CA ILE A 553 5.33 15.78 8.45
C ILE A 553 6.47 15.63 9.47
N ALA A 554 6.43 14.58 10.31
CA ALA A 554 7.47 14.28 11.27
C ALA A 554 8.83 14.10 10.59
N MET A 555 8.91 13.33 9.51
CA MET A 555 10.13 13.14 8.72
C MET A 555 10.69 14.47 8.20
N ALA A 556 9.85 15.34 7.67
CA ALA A 556 10.28 16.64 7.15
C ALA A 556 10.81 17.55 8.29
N GLN A 557 10.02 17.73 9.36
CA GLN A 557 10.38 18.59 10.47
C GLN A 557 11.63 18.10 11.24
N VAL A 558 11.73 16.80 11.48
CA VAL A 558 12.91 16.17 12.10
C VAL A 558 14.15 16.37 11.24
N SER A 559 14.01 16.15 9.92
CA SER A 559 15.12 16.35 8.98
C SER A 559 15.61 17.81 8.95
N ASP A 560 14.69 18.77 8.90
CA ASP A 560 15.02 20.20 8.93
C ASP A 560 15.69 20.60 10.26
N LYS A 561 15.18 20.05 11.37
CA LYS A 561 15.79 20.27 12.69
C LYS A 561 17.21 19.72 12.76
N ILE A 562 17.46 18.52 12.25
CA ILE A 562 18.80 17.91 12.20
C ILE A 562 19.77 18.80 11.41
N VAL A 563 19.34 19.27 10.22
CA VAL A 563 20.17 20.14 9.37
C VAL A 563 20.44 21.49 10.02
N GLY A 564 19.45 22.08 10.70
CA GLY A 564 19.56 23.38 11.35
C GLY A 564 20.27 23.36 12.71
N ASP A 565 20.45 22.21 13.34
CA ASP A 565 21.06 22.07 14.66
C ASP A 565 22.54 21.70 14.54
N LYS A 566 23.45 22.61 14.93
CA LYS A 566 24.89 22.40 14.80
C LYS A 566 25.42 21.18 15.56
N ALA A 567 24.75 20.77 16.64
CA ALA A 567 25.15 19.60 17.42
C ALA A 567 24.74 18.28 16.74
N LEU A 568 23.69 18.29 15.96
CA LEU A 568 23.14 17.09 15.30
C LEU A 568 23.62 16.95 13.84
N ASN A 569 23.84 18.08 13.17
CA ASN A 569 24.19 18.08 11.74
C ASN A 569 25.51 17.31 11.49
N GLY A 570 25.45 16.34 10.57
CA GLY A 570 26.56 15.43 10.25
C GLY A 570 26.75 14.27 11.24
N LYS A 571 26.17 14.34 12.47
CA LYS A 571 26.32 13.32 13.51
C LYS A 571 25.17 12.33 13.61
N ILE A 572 24.00 12.70 13.08
CA ILE A 572 22.82 11.83 12.99
C ILE A 572 22.26 11.83 11.57
N ALA A 573 21.85 10.68 11.08
CA ALA A 573 21.26 10.54 9.76
C ALA A 573 20.07 9.55 9.80
N MET A 574 18.93 9.92 9.18
CA MET A 574 17.81 9.01 8.97
C MET A 574 18.20 7.96 7.94
N VAL A 575 18.03 6.68 8.26
CA VAL A 575 18.44 5.55 7.39
C VAL A 575 17.28 4.70 6.92
N LEU A 576 16.14 4.70 7.66
CA LEU A 576 14.98 3.90 7.27
C LEU A 576 13.69 4.48 7.89
N GLN A 577 12.57 4.31 7.19
CA GLN A 577 11.23 4.53 7.70
C GLN A 577 10.43 3.23 7.51
N ILE A 578 9.81 2.74 8.59
CA ILE A 578 9.02 1.50 8.58
C ILE A 578 7.73 1.76 9.37
N HIS A 579 6.57 1.69 8.71
CA HIS A 579 5.26 1.91 9.32
C HIS A 579 5.19 3.21 10.15
N ASP A 580 5.24 3.10 11.47
CA ASP A 580 5.21 4.17 12.49
C ASP A 580 6.58 4.41 13.17
N GLU A 581 7.66 3.81 12.62
CA GLU A 581 9.04 3.91 13.14
C GLU A 581 9.95 4.70 12.19
N LEU A 582 10.80 5.58 12.76
CA LEU A 582 11.93 6.21 12.09
C LEU A 582 13.23 5.67 12.69
N LEU A 583 14.12 5.14 11.86
CA LEU A 583 15.42 4.62 12.24
C LEU A 583 16.55 5.56 11.80
N PHE A 584 17.43 5.89 12.73
CA PHE A 584 18.59 6.75 12.52
C PHE A 584 19.88 6.03 12.88
N GLU A 585 20.97 6.43 12.24
CA GLU A 585 22.33 6.21 12.73
C GLU A 585 22.84 7.49 13.41
N ALA A 586 23.26 7.40 14.67
CA ALA A 586 23.70 8.53 15.47
C ALA A 586 25.03 8.27 16.19
N GLU A 587 25.85 9.28 16.34
CA GLU A 587 27.02 9.24 17.22
C GLU A 587 26.57 9.20 18.69
N LYS A 588 27.33 8.52 19.54
CA LYS A 588 26.91 8.27 20.93
C LYS A 588 26.83 9.56 21.77
N ASP A 589 27.67 10.54 21.46
CA ASP A 589 27.74 11.81 22.17
C ASP A 589 26.53 12.74 21.95
N VAL A 590 25.71 12.47 20.91
CA VAL A 590 24.53 13.31 20.62
C VAL A 590 23.21 12.65 20.98
N LEU A 591 23.19 11.42 21.51
CA LEU A 591 21.95 10.66 21.75
C LEU A 591 20.97 11.41 22.65
N ASP A 592 21.41 11.89 23.81
CA ASP A 592 20.57 12.63 24.76
C ASP A 592 20.02 13.93 24.16
N HIS A 593 20.84 14.64 23.40
CA HIS A 593 20.44 15.87 22.72
C HIS A 593 19.42 15.55 21.62
N ALA A 594 19.63 14.47 20.85
CA ALA A 594 18.72 14.02 19.81
C ALA A 594 17.35 13.62 20.40
N VAL A 595 17.31 12.86 21.51
CA VAL A 595 16.05 12.51 22.19
C VAL A 595 15.30 13.77 22.61
N LYS A 596 15.96 14.68 23.32
CA LYS A 596 15.34 15.91 23.84
C LYS A 596 14.86 16.85 22.74
N THR A 597 15.48 16.78 21.57
CA THR A 597 15.18 17.69 20.46
C THR A 597 14.16 17.10 19.48
N LEU A 598 14.31 15.82 19.09
CA LEU A 598 13.54 15.24 18.00
C LEU A 598 12.22 14.60 18.48
N LYS A 599 12.22 13.99 19.68
CA LYS A 599 11.02 13.37 20.25
C LYS A 599 9.85 14.36 20.38
N PRO A 600 10.02 15.57 20.96
CA PRO A 600 8.92 16.54 21.05
C PRO A 600 8.39 17.00 19.70
N ILE A 601 9.21 17.05 18.65
CA ILE A 601 8.77 17.38 17.30
C ILE A 601 7.78 16.32 16.82
N MET A 602 8.13 15.04 16.95
CA MET A 602 7.25 13.95 16.52
C MET A 602 5.96 13.90 17.36
N GLU A 603 6.04 14.12 18.66
CA GLU A 603 4.88 14.03 19.57
C GLU A 603 3.86 15.16 19.36
N ASN A 604 4.26 16.31 18.81
CA ASN A 604 3.43 17.53 18.68
C ASN A 604 3.00 17.86 17.25
N ILE A 605 2.99 16.90 16.33
CA ILE A 605 2.54 17.12 14.93
C ILE A 605 1.06 17.54 14.86
N ILE A 606 0.22 17.01 15.73
CA ILE A 606 -1.19 17.40 15.87
C ILE A 606 -1.31 18.23 17.14
N GLU A 607 -1.48 19.54 16.98
CA GLU A 607 -1.62 20.44 18.14
C GLU A 607 -2.87 20.11 18.99
N ASN A 608 -2.65 19.98 20.32
CA ASN A 608 -3.64 20.05 21.40
C ASN A 608 -4.79 19.02 21.45
N LYS A 609 -4.73 17.89 20.74
CA LYS A 609 -5.92 16.99 20.73
C LYS A 609 -5.65 15.57 21.23
N ILE A 610 -4.54 14.96 20.91
CA ILE A 610 -4.09 13.68 21.47
C ILE A 610 -2.57 13.67 21.54
N ALA A 611 -2.01 13.30 22.68
CA ALA A 611 -0.60 12.98 22.77
C ALA A 611 -0.27 11.80 21.86
N LEU A 612 0.72 11.94 21.00
CA LEU A 612 1.28 10.88 20.18
C LEU A 612 2.63 10.47 20.78
N PRO A 613 2.66 9.70 21.88
CA PRO A 613 3.91 9.37 22.54
C PRO A 613 4.81 8.56 21.63
N VAL A 614 6.11 8.88 21.69
CA VAL A 614 7.16 8.25 20.90
C VAL A 614 8.10 7.50 21.84
N ASP A 615 8.25 6.21 21.64
CA ASP A 615 9.23 5.38 22.32
C ASP A 615 10.58 5.50 21.60
N VAL A 616 11.67 5.72 22.37
CA VAL A 616 13.01 5.83 21.78
C VAL A 616 13.88 4.69 22.28
N LYS A 617 14.48 3.96 21.33
CA LYS A 617 15.37 2.82 21.58
C LYS A 617 16.68 2.98 20.83
N CYS A 618 17.77 2.52 21.44
CA CYS A 618 19.11 2.58 20.88
C CYS A 618 19.78 1.21 20.88
N GLY A 619 20.67 0.96 19.93
CA GLY A 619 21.40 -0.33 19.87
C GLY A 619 22.42 -0.40 18.73
N PRO A 620 23.30 -1.41 18.74
CA PRO A 620 24.32 -1.58 17.71
C PRO A 620 23.75 -2.09 16.37
N ASN A 621 22.63 -2.79 16.42
CA ASN A 621 21.92 -3.33 15.26
C ASN A 621 20.40 -3.24 15.49
N TRP A 622 19.63 -3.51 14.46
CA TRP A 622 18.18 -3.32 14.51
C TRP A 622 17.42 -4.38 15.35
N ALA A 623 18.02 -5.55 15.64
CA ALA A 623 17.43 -6.54 16.52
C ALA A 623 17.67 -6.25 18.01
N GLU A 624 18.73 -5.55 18.35
CA GLU A 624 19.20 -5.34 19.74
C GLU A 624 18.95 -3.93 20.24
N LEU A 625 17.80 -3.36 19.84
CA LEU A 625 17.37 -2.04 20.33
C LEU A 625 16.82 -2.15 21.76
N ARG A 626 17.29 -1.27 22.65
CA ARG A 626 16.86 -1.15 24.05
C ARG A 626 16.47 0.31 24.32
N PRO A 627 15.59 0.59 25.31
CA PRO A 627 15.28 1.98 25.66
C PRO A 627 16.55 2.82 25.76
N CYS A 628 16.58 3.96 25.08
CA CYS A 628 17.60 4.97 25.31
C CYS A 628 17.36 5.58 26.69
N VAL A 629 18.39 5.73 27.47
CA VAL A 629 18.34 6.20 28.86
C VAL A 629 17.72 7.58 28.97
#